data_fad486620dacaf06481e65985ee97ca5
#
_entry.id   fad486620dacaf06481e65985ee97ca5
#
_cell.length_a   1.000
_cell.length_b   1.000
_cell.length_c   1.000
_cell.angle_alpha   90.00
_cell.angle_beta   90.00
_cell.angle_gamma   90.00
#
_symmetry.space_group_name_H-M   'P 1'
#
loop_
_entity.id
_entity.type
_entity.pdbx_description
1 polymer ?
#
loop_
_entity_poly.entity_id
_entity_poly.type
_entity_poly.pdbx_seq_one_letter_code
_entity_poly.pdbx_strand_id
1 'polypeptide(L)'
;MSALHPGNEILPPRERGALTLYLVTTLALLLVLMVFGLLMRMAQGTWLHVPPTLFYQLMTAHGAGMVGTVALGGSAVMWYFLRKYVSLSLPIFLTNYILFMLGAVLLLAATFLGHYAGGWTFLYPLPVKSMGIWSVGAAALF
;
A
#
# COMPACT_ATOMS: atom_id res chain seq x y z
N MET A 1 -30.51 22.96 16.16
CA MET A 1 -30.36 22.01 15.05
C MET A 1 -30.06 22.81 13.80
N SER A 2 -28.80 23.01 13.50
CA SER A 2 -28.36 23.72 12.30
C SER A 2 -28.52 22.76 11.10
N ALA A 3 -29.29 23.18 10.11
CA ALA A 3 -29.56 22.42 8.91
C ALA A 3 -28.23 22.10 8.21
N LEU A 4 -27.98 20.80 8.03
CA LEU A 4 -26.93 20.29 7.17
C LEU A 4 -27.27 20.78 5.74
N HIS A 5 -26.51 21.77 5.27
CA HIS A 5 -26.52 22.14 3.86
C HIS A 5 -25.71 21.13 3.08
N PRO A 6 -26.31 20.25 2.27
CA PRO A 6 -25.58 19.36 1.39
C PRO A 6 -25.23 20.13 0.11
N GLY A 7 -24.17 20.90 0.12
CA GLY A 7 -23.81 21.62 -1.09
C GLY A 7 -22.53 22.38 -0.96
N ASN A 8 -21.48 21.96 -1.66
CA ASN A 8 -20.27 22.73 -1.98
C ASN A 8 -19.38 23.19 -0.83
N GLU A 9 -19.21 22.42 0.22
CA GLU A 9 -18.10 22.70 1.12
C GLU A 9 -16.77 22.35 0.42
N ILE A 10 -16.13 23.39 -0.09
CA ILE A 10 -14.75 23.30 -0.60
C ILE A 10 -13.88 22.85 0.56
N LEU A 11 -13.26 21.69 0.43
CA LEU A 11 -12.32 21.15 1.41
C LEU A 11 -11.27 22.21 1.78
N PRO A 12 -10.97 22.40 3.09
CA PRO A 12 -9.87 23.23 3.52
C PRO A 12 -8.57 22.85 2.78
N PRO A 13 -7.71 23.79 2.43
CA PRO A 13 -6.52 23.51 1.62
C PRO A 13 -5.63 22.41 2.18
N ARG A 14 -5.47 22.32 3.51
CA ARG A 14 -4.67 21.28 4.19
C ARG A 14 -5.28 19.88 4.01
N GLU A 15 -6.57 19.74 4.15
CA GLU A 15 -7.27 18.46 3.99
C GLU A 15 -7.29 18.00 2.53
N ARG A 16 -7.50 18.96 1.61
CA ARG A 16 -7.40 18.68 0.19
C ARG A 16 -5.99 18.23 -0.19
N GLY A 17 -4.94 18.87 0.36
CA GLY A 17 -3.56 18.45 0.17
C GLY A 17 -3.29 17.04 0.67
N ALA A 18 -3.77 16.69 1.87
CA ALA A 18 -3.64 15.36 2.43
C ALA A 18 -4.34 14.29 1.56
N LEU A 19 -5.57 14.54 1.13
CA LEU A 19 -6.28 13.63 0.23
C LEU A 19 -5.57 13.47 -1.12
N THR A 20 -5.09 14.56 -1.70
CA THR A 20 -4.32 14.51 -2.95
C THR A 20 -3.05 13.67 -2.76
N LEU A 21 -2.33 13.86 -1.64
CA LEU A 21 -1.15 13.06 -1.31
C LEU A 21 -1.48 11.55 -1.27
N TYR A 22 -2.53 11.16 -0.56
CA TYR A 22 -2.98 9.77 -0.50
C TYR A 22 -3.28 9.19 -1.89
N LEU A 23 -4.08 9.91 -2.68
CA LEU A 23 -4.51 9.43 -4.00
C LEU A 23 -3.35 9.34 -4.99
N VAL A 24 -2.47 10.33 -5.00
CA VAL A 24 -1.29 10.32 -5.88
C VAL A 24 -0.34 9.20 -5.49
N THR A 25 -0.09 9.00 -4.19
CA THR A 25 0.72 7.88 -3.70
C THR A 25 0.10 6.53 -4.04
N THR A 26 -1.21 6.38 -3.82
CA THR A 26 -1.95 5.17 -4.20
C THR A 26 -1.78 4.85 -5.68
N LEU A 27 -1.97 5.84 -6.53
CA LEU A 27 -1.82 5.67 -7.99
C LEU A 27 -0.38 5.32 -8.37
N ALA A 28 0.60 6.01 -7.80
CA ALA A 28 2.02 5.74 -8.08
C ALA A 28 2.42 4.32 -7.67
N LEU A 29 2.02 3.89 -6.46
CA LEU A 29 2.27 2.52 -5.98
C LEU A 29 1.57 1.50 -6.86
N LEU A 30 0.31 1.74 -7.23
CA LEU A 30 -0.43 0.86 -8.12
C LEU A 30 0.31 0.64 -9.45
N LEU A 31 0.80 1.71 -10.07
CA LEU A 31 1.54 1.62 -11.33
C LEU A 31 2.83 0.79 -11.18
N VAL A 32 3.61 1.01 -10.12
CA VAL A 32 4.82 0.21 -9.85
C VAL A 32 4.47 -1.27 -9.66
N LEU A 33 3.44 -1.55 -8.88
CA LEU A 33 2.99 -2.92 -8.62
C LEU A 33 2.44 -3.60 -9.88
N MET A 34 1.77 -2.86 -10.76
CA MET A 34 1.35 -3.37 -12.07
C MET A 34 2.54 -3.78 -12.94
N VAL A 35 3.64 -3.02 -12.90
CA VAL A 35 4.88 -3.41 -13.59
C VAL A 35 5.41 -4.74 -13.04
N PHE A 36 5.40 -4.94 -11.71
CA PHE A 36 5.79 -6.24 -11.12
C PHE A 36 4.90 -7.38 -11.62
N GLY A 37 3.58 -7.17 -11.67
CA GLY A 37 2.63 -8.13 -12.24
C GLY A 37 2.91 -8.45 -13.71
N LEU A 38 3.22 -7.42 -14.50
CA LEU A 38 3.58 -7.59 -15.92
C LEU A 38 4.87 -8.41 -16.08
N LEU A 39 5.91 -8.10 -15.30
CA LEU A 39 7.17 -8.86 -15.33
C LEU A 39 6.96 -10.34 -15.00
N MET A 40 6.12 -10.65 -14.00
CA MET A 40 5.75 -12.02 -13.67
C MET A 40 5.01 -12.71 -14.84
N ARG A 41 4.11 -12.01 -15.51
CA ARG A 41 3.40 -12.57 -16.70
C ARG A 41 4.35 -12.83 -17.86
N MET A 42 5.28 -11.91 -18.12
CA MET A 42 6.29 -12.11 -19.16
C MET A 42 7.21 -13.29 -18.83
N ALA A 43 7.56 -13.49 -17.57
CA ALA A 43 8.34 -14.65 -17.12
C ALA A 43 7.57 -15.96 -17.30
N GLN A 44 6.29 -15.99 -16.94
CA GLN A 44 5.42 -17.16 -17.15
C GLN A 44 5.19 -17.48 -18.63
N GLY A 45 5.13 -16.47 -19.48
CA GLY A 45 5.00 -16.59 -20.93
C GLY A 45 6.32 -16.92 -21.64
N THR A 46 7.41 -17.19 -20.90
CA THR A 46 8.75 -17.48 -21.43
C THR A 46 9.40 -16.34 -22.25
N TRP A 47 8.81 -15.15 -22.23
CA TRP A 47 9.35 -13.97 -22.93
C TRP A 47 10.50 -13.32 -22.17
N LEU A 48 10.54 -13.53 -20.86
CA LEU A 48 11.59 -13.01 -19.98
C LEU A 48 12.11 -14.15 -19.09
N HIS A 49 13.42 -14.32 -19.05
CA HIS A 49 14.04 -15.26 -18.12
C HIS A 49 14.28 -14.56 -16.78
N VAL A 50 13.50 -14.96 -15.76
CA VAL A 50 13.60 -14.44 -14.39
C VAL A 50 14.04 -15.57 -13.46
N PRO A 51 15.10 -15.38 -12.66
CA PRO A 51 15.47 -16.37 -11.65
C PRO A 51 14.31 -16.64 -10.68
N PRO A 52 14.12 -17.90 -10.23
CA PRO A 52 13.01 -18.25 -9.34
C PRO A 52 12.92 -17.38 -8.08
N THR A 53 14.05 -17.08 -7.46
CA THR A 53 14.11 -16.20 -6.27
C THR A 53 13.51 -14.84 -6.57
N LEU A 54 13.91 -14.19 -7.67
CA LEU A 54 13.39 -12.88 -8.05
C LEU A 54 11.90 -12.96 -8.41
N PHE A 55 11.47 -14.03 -9.07
CA PHE A 55 10.05 -14.24 -9.37
C PHE A 55 9.18 -14.24 -8.10
N TYR A 56 9.61 -14.99 -7.06
CA TYR A 56 8.89 -15.03 -5.79
C TYR A 56 8.99 -13.72 -4.99
N GLN A 57 10.10 -12.99 -5.11
CA GLN A 57 10.20 -11.64 -4.54
C GLN A 57 9.22 -10.68 -5.19
N LEU A 58 9.13 -10.68 -6.52
CA LEU A 58 8.14 -9.89 -7.27
C LEU A 58 6.71 -10.28 -6.88
N MET A 59 6.43 -11.58 -6.75
CA MET A 59 5.13 -12.07 -6.33
C MET A 59 4.76 -11.57 -4.92
N THR A 60 5.70 -11.63 -3.98
CA THR A 60 5.50 -11.15 -2.61
C THR A 60 5.22 -9.65 -2.57
N ALA A 61 6.06 -8.85 -3.23
CA ALA A 61 5.90 -7.41 -3.28
C ALA A 61 4.62 -7.00 -4.01
N HIS A 62 4.29 -7.63 -5.14
CA HIS A 62 3.07 -7.36 -5.88
C HIS A 62 1.83 -7.71 -5.08
N GLY A 63 1.75 -8.93 -4.52
CA GLY A 63 0.57 -9.40 -3.80
C GLY A 63 0.28 -8.58 -2.55
N ALA A 64 1.26 -8.44 -1.66
CA ALA A 64 1.11 -7.65 -0.44
C ALA A 64 0.91 -6.15 -0.73
N GLY A 65 1.69 -5.63 -1.70
CA GLY A 65 1.58 -4.23 -2.09
C GLY A 65 0.21 -3.87 -2.68
N MET A 66 -0.40 -4.75 -3.48
CA MET A 66 -1.76 -4.52 -4.03
C MET A 66 -2.80 -4.41 -2.92
N VAL A 67 -2.77 -5.30 -1.92
CA VAL A 67 -3.67 -5.23 -0.76
C VAL A 67 -3.45 -3.93 0.02
N GLY A 68 -2.20 -3.59 0.33
CA GLY A 68 -1.85 -2.35 1.01
C GLY A 68 -2.30 -1.10 0.22
N THR A 69 -2.10 -1.09 -1.09
CA THR A 69 -2.51 0.04 -1.95
C THR A 69 -4.03 0.24 -1.93
N VAL A 70 -4.82 -0.85 -1.95
CA VAL A 70 -6.29 -0.77 -1.79
C VAL A 70 -6.66 -0.21 -0.42
N ALA A 71 -5.98 -0.63 0.64
CA ALA A 71 -6.21 -0.11 1.99
C ALA A 71 -5.90 1.39 2.08
N LEU A 72 -4.77 1.84 1.49
CA LEU A 72 -4.39 3.25 1.46
C LEU A 72 -5.42 4.11 0.72
N GLY A 73 -5.78 3.73 -0.50
CA GLY A 73 -6.77 4.44 -1.30
C GLY A 73 -8.17 4.42 -0.67
N GLY A 74 -8.57 3.27 -0.12
CA GLY A 74 -9.81 3.10 0.61
C GLY A 74 -9.89 4.01 1.84
N SER A 75 -8.81 4.16 2.59
CA SER A 75 -8.73 5.09 3.73
C SER A 75 -8.99 6.54 3.30
N ALA A 76 -8.42 6.97 2.17
CA ALA A 76 -8.66 8.31 1.63
C ALA A 76 -10.13 8.52 1.25
N VAL A 77 -10.72 7.56 0.56
CA VAL A 77 -12.13 7.61 0.14
C VAL A 77 -13.06 7.61 1.35
N MET A 78 -12.81 6.72 2.31
CA MET A 78 -13.58 6.68 3.56
C MET A 78 -13.47 7.98 4.34
N TRP A 79 -12.27 8.53 4.50
CA TRP A 79 -12.06 9.79 5.20
C TRP A 79 -12.83 10.92 4.51
N TYR A 80 -12.78 11.01 3.19
CA TYR A 80 -13.50 12.02 2.41
C TYR A 80 -15.00 11.98 2.65
N PHE A 81 -15.62 10.78 2.67
CA PHE A 81 -17.05 10.67 2.88
C PHE A 81 -17.45 10.83 4.34
N LEU A 82 -16.72 10.22 5.28
CA LEU A 82 -17.07 10.26 6.70
C LEU A 82 -16.96 11.66 7.30
N ARG A 83 -16.01 12.49 6.85
CA ARG A 83 -15.88 13.85 7.36
C ARG A 83 -17.14 14.73 7.15
N LYS A 84 -18.02 14.35 6.24
CA LYS A 84 -19.30 15.05 6.04
C LYS A 84 -20.29 14.82 7.20
N TYR A 85 -20.08 13.76 7.96
CA TYR A 85 -20.97 13.33 9.04
C TYR A 85 -20.32 13.46 10.42
N VAL A 86 -19.00 13.39 10.48
CA VAL A 86 -18.23 13.36 11.74
C VAL A 86 -17.02 14.28 11.63
N SER A 87 -16.63 14.93 12.74
CA SER A 87 -15.39 15.67 12.82
C SER A 87 -14.22 14.69 12.89
N LEU A 88 -13.47 14.56 11.80
CA LEU A 88 -12.30 13.70 11.73
C LEU A 88 -11.01 14.47 11.97
N SER A 89 -10.07 13.84 12.67
CA SER A 89 -8.76 14.43 13.00
C SER A 89 -7.79 14.27 11.84
N LEU A 90 -7.37 15.39 11.23
CA LEU A 90 -6.35 15.40 10.19
C LEU A 90 -4.98 14.84 10.65
N PRO A 91 -4.48 15.13 11.87
CA PRO A 91 -3.25 14.51 12.36
C PRO A 91 -3.30 12.98 12.39
N ILE A 92 -4.41 12.38 12.85
CA ILE A 92 -4.57 10.92 12.86
C ILE A 92 -4.53 10.36 11.43
N PHE A 93 -5.18 11.02 10.48
CA PHE A 93 -5.16 10.64 9.08
C PHE A 93 -3.74 10.67 8.50
N LEU A 94 -2.97 11.72 8.76
CA LEU A 94 -1.57 11.83 8.32
C LEU A 94 -0.65 10.83 9.03
N THR A 95 -0.88 10.53 10.30
CA THR A 95 -0.13 9.48 11.02
C THR A 95 -0.34 8.12 10.38
N ASN A 96 -1.58 7.79 9.99
CA ASN A 96 -1.87 6.56 9.25
C ASN A 96 -1.08 6.49 7.93
N TYR A 97 -0.99 7.60 7.19
CA TYR A 97 -0.18 7.68 5.99
C TYR A 97 1.31 7.39 6.24
N ILE A 98 1.87 8.00 7.28
CA ILE A 98 3.29 7.81 7.64
C ILE A 98 3.56 6.35 8.03
N LEU A 99 2.69 5.75 8.84
CA LEU A 99 2.81 4.35 9.24
C LEU A 99 2.71 3.42 8.02
N PHE A 100 1.78 3.69 7.11
CA PHE A 100 1.67 2.94 5.86
C PHE A 100 2.96 3.03 5.04
N MET A 101 3.50 4.23 4.84
CA MET A 101 4.74 4.42 4.06
C MET A 101 5.93 3.72 4.71
N LEU A 102 6.03 3.79 6.03
CA LEU A 102 7.06 3.06 6.77
C LEU A 102 6.93 1.54 6.58
N GLY A 103 5.72 1.00 6.69
CA GLY A 103 5.43 -0.40 6.43
C GLY A 103 5.77 -0.83 5.00
N ALA A 104 5.42 -0.01 4.01
CA ALA A 104 5.75 -0.27 2.61
C ALA A 104 7.26 -0.31 2.36
N VAL A 105 8.02 0.63 2.95
CA VAL A 105 9.49 0.64 2.85
C VAL A 105 10.09 -0.60 3.52
N LEU A 106 9.64 -0.97 4.72
CA LEU A 106 10.11 -2.16 5.43
C LEU A 106 9.81 -3.44 4.65
N LEU A 107 8.62 -3.53 4.04
CA LEU A 107 8.22 -4.66 3.20
C LEU A 107 9.13 -4.78 1.97
N LEU A 108 9.37 -3.69 1.26
CA LEU A 108 10.23 -3.70 0.08
C LEU A 108 11.69 -4.02 0.47
N ALA A 109 12.18 -3.47 1.57
CA ALA A 109 13.52 -3.76 2.07
C ALA A 109 13.65 -5.25 2.46
N ALA A 110 12.70 -5.81 3.20
CA ALA A 110 12.71 -7.23 3.54
C ALA A 110 12.68 -8.11 2.29
N THR A 111 11.86 -7.75 1.30
CA THR A 111 11.70 -8.53 0.06
C THR A 111 12.95 -8.49 -0.81
N PHE A 112 13.50 -7.31 -1.09
CA PHE A 112 14.59 -7.17 -2.05
C PHE A 112 15.98 -7.17 -1.41
N LEU A 113 16.16 -6.53 -0.26
CA LEU A 113 17.45 -6.52 0.45
C LEU A 113 17.62 -7.73 1.37
N GLY A 114 16.55 -8.13 2.04
CA GLY A 114 16.52 -9.32 2.89
C GLY A 114 16.28 -10.64 2.15
N HIS A 115 16.07 -10.60 0.83
CA HIS A 115 15.74 -11.75 -0.01
C HIS A 115 14.54 -12.56 0.48
N TYR A 116 13.53 -11.89 1.06
CA TYR A 116 12.30 -12.52 1.49
C TYR A 116 11.41 -12.87 0.28
N ALA A 117 11.02 -14.13 0.17
CA ALA A 117 10.19 -14.63 -0.92
C ALA A 117 9.11 -15.59 -0.36
N GLY A 118 8.13 -15.04 0.35
CA GLY A 118 7.11 -15.82 1.07
C GLY A 118 5.82 -16.10 0.28
N GLY A 119 5.73 -15.63 -0.95
CA GLY A 119 4.47 -15.63 -1.70
C GLY A 119 3.52 -14.54 -1.19
N TRP A 120 2.37 -14.39 -1.83
CA TRP A 120 1.44 -13.30 -1.51
C TRP A 120 0.55 -13.57 -0.28
N THR A 121 0.41 -14.85 0.13
CA THR A 121 -0.48 -15.23 1.23
C THR A 121 0.18 -15.29 2.59
N PHE A 122 1.51 -15.19 2.67
CA PHE A 122 2.32 -15.34 3.90
C PHE A 122 2.18 -16.70 4.61
N LEU A 123 1.39 -17.62 4.06
CA LEU A 123 1.01 -18.88 4.71
C LEU A 123 2.10 -19.96 4.70
N TYR A 124 3.05 -19.86 3.78
CA TYR A 124 4.20 -20.76 3.71
C TYR A 124 5.47 -19.95 3.57
N PRO A 125 6.15 -19.66 4.70
CA PRO A 125 7.47 -19.06 4.62
C PRO A 125 8.44 -20.08 4.04
N LEU A 126 8.98 -19.77 2.88
CA LEU A 126 10.29 -20.30 2.54
C LEU A 126 11.26 -19.88 3.68
N PRO A 127 12.27 -20.69 4.02
CA PRO A 127 13.21 -20.33 5.10
C PRO A 127 13.91 -19.01 4.76
N VAL A 128 13.51 -17.94 5.46
CA VAL A 128 13.94 -16.58 5.14
C VAL A 128 14.55 -15.90 6.35
N LYS A 129 15.69 -15.27 6.12
CA LYS A 129 16.47 -14.59 7.15
C LYS A 129 15.83 -13.27 7.63
N SER A 130 14.95 -12.68 6.83
CA SER A 130 14.36 -11.35 7.07
C SER A 130 12.93 -11.37 7.62
N MET A 131 12.48 -12.50 8.16
CA MET A 131 11.10 -12.68 8.61
C MET A 131 10.69 -11.68 9.71
N GLY A 132 11.62 -11.28 10.60
CA GLY A 132 11.34 -10.29 11.63
C GLY A 132 11.00 -8.91 11.05
N ILE A 133 11.75 -8.44 10.06
CA ILE A 133 11.49 -7.16 9.38
C ILE A 133 10.18 -7.24 8.61
N TRP A 134 9.90 -8.40 8.00
CA TRP A 134 8.67 -8.65 7.28
C TRP A 134 7.43 -8.54 8.18
N SER A 135 7.45 -9.20 9.34
CA SER A 135 6.31 -9.15 10.26
C SER A 135 6.03 -7.73 10.78
N VAL A 136 7.08 -6.95 11.06
CA VAL A 136 6.94 -5.54 11.45
C VAL A 136 6.39 -4.71 10.30
N GLY A 137 6.89 -4.91 9.07
CA GLY A 137 6.38 -4.23 7.87
C GLY A 137 4.92 -4.54 7.62
N ALA A 138 4.52 -5.81 7.70
CA ALA A 138 3.12 -6.22 7.54
C ALA A 138 2.22 -5.62 8.62
N ALA A 139 2.64 -5.64 9.88
CA ALA A 139 1.87 -5.06 10.99
C ALA A 139 1.68 -3.53 10.85
N ALA A 140 2.63 -2.83 10.21
CA ALA A 140 2.52 -1.40 9.97
C ALA A 140 1.62 -1.06 8.77
N LEU A 141 1.34 -2.03 7.88
CA LEU A 141 0.46 -1.86 6.71
C LEU A 141 -1.03 -1.98 7.07
N PHE A 142 -1.36 -2.77 8.09
CA PHE A 142 -2.74 -3.05 8.52
C PHE A 142 -3.10 -2.31 9.80
#